data_9dcb67efbefe914adb4465a9be4fbecb
#
_entry.id   9dcb67efbefe914adb4465a9be4fbecb
#
_cell.length_a   1.000
_cell.length_b   1.000
_cell.length_c   1.000
_cell.angle_alpha   90.00
_cell.angle_beta   90.00
_cell.angle_gamma   90.00
#
_symmetry.space_group_name_H-M   'P 1'
#
loop_
_entity.id
_entity.type
_entity.pdbx_description
1 polymer ?
#
loop_
_entity_poly.entity_id
_entity_poly.type
_entity_poly.pdbx_seq_one_letter_code
_entity_poly.pdbx_strand_id
1 'polypeptide(L)'
;MKPTILLINFQDQQKLRKLKMALLPFKLRIKTIEPQDYSQPIGYLAGVKEVSQVQIPSALIPQEQMEKEMLILAGITGNLFDQVLYTLRKASTPVDYKAVLTEHNQNWNCMQLYKELEKEHNMYHPS
;
A
#
# COMPACT_ATOMS: atom_id res chain seq x y z
N MET A 1 4.18 -11.37 -11.69
CA MET A 1 3.00 -11.20 -10.83
C MET A 1 2.00 -10.26 -11.48
N LYS A 2 0.74 -10.38 -11.15
CA LYS A 2 -0.28 -9.46 -11.66
C LYS A 2 -0.11 -8.07 -11.05
N PRO A 3 -0.18 -7.00 -11.86
CA PRO A 3 -0.11 -5.64 -11.32
C PRO A 3 -1.18 -5.41 -10.26
N THR A 4 -0.75 -4.98 -9.09
CA THR A 4 -1.61 -4.89 -7.91
C THR A 4 -1.35 -3.59 -7.16
N ILE A 5 -2.42 -3.03 -6.60
CA ILE A 5 -2.33 -1.90 -5.67
C ILE A 5 -2.93 -2.34 -4.33
N LEU A 6 -2.17 -2.12 -3.26
CA LEU A 6 -2.66 -2.35 -1.90
C LEU A 6 -3.02 -1.02 -1.28
N LEU A 7 -4.22 -0.92 -0.73
CA LEU A 7 -4.72 0.29 -0.07
C LEU A 7 -4.82 0.02 1.42
N ILE A 8 -4.13 0.83 2.20
CA ILE A 8 -4.00 0.63 3.65
C ILE A 8 -4.46 1.88 4.38
N ASN A 9 -5.40 1.69 5.30
CA ASN A 9 -5.96 2.74 6.14
C ASN A 9 -6.74 3.83 5.37
N PHE A 10 -7.45 3.44 4.31
CA PHE A 10 -8.30 4.35 3.58
C PHE A 10 -9.70 4.35 4.21
N GLN A 11 -9.97 5.39 5.04
CA GLN A 11 -11.23 5.49 5.79
C GLN A 11 -12.33 6.23 5.01
N ASP A 12 -11.94 7.12 4.08
CA ASP A 12 -12.89 7.91 3.31
C ASP A 12 -13.42 7.10 2.12
N GLN A 13 -14.68 6.70 2.18
CA GLN A 13 -15.28 5.85 1.16
C GLN A 13 -15.44 6.57 -0.18
N GLN A 14 -15.69 7.89 -0.17
CA GLN A 14 -15.80 8.65 -1.40
C GLN A 14 -14.45 8.75 -2.11
N LYS A 15 -13.40 9.00 -1.35
CA LYS A 15 -12.04 9.04 -1.87
C LYS A 15 -11.65 7.69 -2.46
N LEU A 16 -11.97 6.61 -1.74
CA LEU A 16 -11.69 5.25 -2.19
C LEU A 16 -12.38 4.95 -3.51
N ARG A 17 -13.64 5.35 -3.64
CA ARG A 17 -14.40 5.16 -4.87
C ARG A 17 -13.80 5.93 -6.03
N LYS A 18 -13.45 7.20 -5.82
CA LYS A 18 -12.81 8.04 -6.85
C LYS A 18 -11.49 7.42 -7.31
N LEU A 19 -10.70 6.94 -6.37
CA LEU A 19 -9.41 6.32 -6.65
C LEU A 19 -9.60 5.07 -7.52
N LYS A 20 -10.52 4.20 -7.14
CA LYS A 20 -10.81 2.97 -7.89
C LYS A 20 -11.30 3.28 -9.29
N MET A 21 -12.17 4.28 -9.44
CA MET A 21 -12.67 4.68 -10.75
C MET A 21 -11.57 5.26 -11.64
N ALA A 22 -10.69 6.07 -11.08
CA ALA A 22 -9.58 6.64 -11.83
C ALA A 22 -8.62 5.56 -12.34
N LEU A 23 -8.44 4.48 -11.59
CA LEU A 23 -7.53 3.39 -11.94
C LEU A 23 -8.18 2.29 -12.77
N LEU A 24 -9.49 2.34 -12.96
CA LEU A 24 -10.24 1.29 -13.67
C LEU A 24 -9.69 0.98 -15.06
N PRO A 25 -9.31 1.98 -15.90
CA PRO A 25 -8.80 1.68 -17.24
C PRO A 25 -7.54 0.83 -17.27
N PHE A 26 -6.78 0.80 -16.20
CA PHE A 26 -5.51 0.04 -16.17
C PHE A 26 -5.70 -1.43 -15.82
N LYS A 27 -6.91 -1.84 -15.42
CA LYS A 27 -7.24 -3.23 -15.09
C LYS A 27 -6.31 -3.83 -14.04
N LEU A 28 -5.97 -3.02 -13.04
CA LEU A 28 -5.13 -3.45 -11.92
C LEU A 28 -5.96 -4.24 -10.92
N ARG A 29 -5.29 -5.14 -10.19
CA ARG A 29 -5.90 -5.72 -8.99
C ARG A 29 -5.78 -4.67 -7.89
N ILE A 30 -6.90 -4.30 -7.27
CA ILE A 30 -6.91 -3.34 -6.17
C ILE A 30 -7.44 -4.05 -4.93
N LYS A 31 -6.60 -4.10 -3.88
CA LYS A 31 -6.96 -4.75 -2.63
C LYS A 31 -6.93 -3.74 -1.49
N THR A 32 -8.04 -3.67 -0.76
CA THR A 32 -8.09 -2.90 0.48
C THR A 32 -7.71 -3.85 1.62
N ILE A 33 -6.67 -3.50 2.36
CA ILE A 33 -6.15 -4.36 3.42
C ILE A 33 -6.84 -4.01 4.73
N GLU A 34 -7.36 -5.02 5.41
CA GLU A 34 -8.03 -4.85 6.70
C GLU A 34 -7.01 -4.84 7.84
N PRO A 35 -7.32 -4.15 8.96
CA PRO A 35 -6.38 -4.04 10.07
C PRO A 35 -5.84 -5.38 10.62
N GLN A 36 -6.67 -6.44 10.59
CA GLN A 36 -6.21 -7.75 11.06
C GLN A 36 -5.10 -8.33 10.19
N ASP A 37 -4.92 -7.83 8.98
CA ASP A 37 -3.89 -8.31 8.05
C ASP A 37 -2.66 -7.41 8.02
N TYR A 38 -2.64 -6.33 8.81
CA TYR A 38 -1.51 -5.40 8.81
C TYR A 38 -0.20 -6.04 9.28
N SER A 39 -0.28 -7.14 10.00
CA SER A 39 0.89 -7.87 10.48
C SER A 39 1.41 -8.91 9.48
N GLN A 40 0.69 -9.14 8.38
CA GLN A 40 1.14 -10.06 7.34
C GLN A 40 2.21 -9.41 6.46
N PRO A 41 3.13 -10.21 5.89
CA PRO A 41 4.10 -9.67 4.93
C PRO A 41 3.40 -9.03 3.74
N ILE A 42 3.85 -7.83 3.33
CA ILE A 42 3.20 -7.13 2.23
C ILE A 42 3.31 -7.91 0.91
N GLY A 43 4.38 -8.67 0.73
CA GLY A 43 4.51 -9.55 -0.45
C GLY A 43 3.42 -10.61 -0.49
N TYR A 44 3.10 -11.20 0.66
CA TYR A 44 1.98 -12.14 0.74
C TYR A 44 0.66 -11.46 0.37
N LEU A 45 0.41 -10.28 0.91
CA LEU A 45 -0.82 -9.54 0.63
C LEU A 45 -0.95 -9.19 -0.85
N ALA A 46 0.18 -8.92 -1.51
CA ALA A 46 0.20 -8.59 -2.94
C ALA A 46 0.15 -9.81 -3.85
N GLY A 47 0.34 -11.02 -3.30
CA GLY A 47 0.28 -12.24 -4.09
C GLY A 47 1.63 -12.74 -4.61
N VAL A 48 2.73 -12.34 -3.98
CA VAL A 48 4.06 -12.87 -4.33
C VAL A 48 4.15 -14.32 -3.86
N LYS A 49 4.41 -15.24 -4.80
CA LYS A 49 4.38 -16.69 -4.51
C LYS A 49 5.41 -17.11 -3.46
N GLU A 50 6.56 -16.46 -3.46
CA GLU A 50 7.67 -16.81 -2.59
C GLU A 50 7.49 -16.30 -1.16
N VAL A 51 6.47 -15.49 -0.91
CA VAL A 51 6.20 -14.91 0.42
C VAL A 51 4.94 -15.53 0.99
N SER A 52 5.10 -16.24 2.10
CA SER A 52 4.00 -16.99 2.71
C SER A 52 3.34 -16.20 3.83
N GLN A 53 2.07 -16.52 4.06
CA GLN A 53 1.33 -16.02 5.21
C GLN A 53 2.04 -16.46 6.49
N VAL A 54 2.07 -15.56 7.48
CA VAL A 54 2.59 -15.90 8.80
C VAL A 54 1.44 -16.02 9.78
N GLN A 55 1.60 -16.89 10.78
CA GLN A 55 0.62 -17.03 11.83
C GLN A 55 0.97 -16.10 12.97
N ILE A 56 0.05 -15.22 13.31
CA ILE A 56 0.25 -14.23 14.36
C ILE A 56 -0.82 -14.45 15.42
N PRO A 57 -0.42 -14.82 16.65
CA PRO A 57 -1.39 -14.94 17.73
C PRO A 57 -2.14 -13.62 17.92
N SER A 58 -3.46 -13.70 18.13
CA SER A 58 -4.29 -12.51 18.29
C SER A 58 -3.77 -11.57 19.38
N ALA A 59 -3.19 -12.12 20.44
CA ALA A 59 -2.63 -11.34 21.53
C ALA A 59 -1.41 -10.51 21.14
N LEU A 60 -0.77 -10.86 20.01
CA LEU A 60 0.42 -10.15 19.52
C LEU A 60 0.13 -9.21 18.36
N ILE A 61 -1.15 -9.06 17.98
CA ILE A 61 -1.51 -8.09 16.94
C ILE A 61 -1.29 -6.69 17.49
N PRO A 62 -0.44 -5.87 16.84
CA PRO A 62 -0.18 -4.52 17.33
C PRO A 62 -1.46 -3.69 17.40
N GLN A 63 -1.63 -2.97 18.51
CA GLN A 63 -2.75 -2.05 18.69
C GLN A 63 -2.42 -0.66 18.14
N GLU A 64 -1.24 -0.49 17.56
CA GLU A 64 -0.84 0.78 16.98
C GLU A 64 -1.75 1.15 15.82
N GLN A 65 -2.16 2.41 15.78
CA GLN A 65 -3.00 2.93 14.71
C GLN A 65 -2.19 3.77 13.76
N MET A 66 -2.52 3.65 12.48
CA MET A 66 -1.96 4.53 11.46
C MET A 66 -2.82 5.78 11.36
N GLU A 67 -2.20 6.94 11.30
CA GLU A 67 -2.91 8.19 11.12
C GLU A 67 -3.09 8.53 9.64
N LYS A 68 -2.17 8.07 8.80
CA LYS A 68 -2.13 8.41 7.39
C LYS A 68 -2.43 7.21 6.51
N GLU A 69 -2.83 7.51 5.27
CA GLU A 69 -3.10 6.49 4.27
C GLU A 69 -1.79 6.04 3.61
N MET A 70 -1.74 4.77 3.22
CA MET A 70 -0.59 4.23 2.49
C MET A 70 -1.08 3.43 1.30
N LEU A 71 -0.44 3.65 0.14
CA LEU A 71 -0.72 2.92 -1.09
C LEU A 71 0.56 2.23 -1.53
N ILE A 72 0.47 0.93 -1.83
CA ILE A 72 1.62 0.15 -2.26
C ILE A 72 1.41 -0.33 -3.68
N LEU A 73 2.38 -0.03 -4.57
CA LEU A 73 2.38 -0.43 -5.96
C LEU A 73 3.19 -1.72 -6.10
N ALA A 74 2.58 -2.79 -6.59
CA ALA A 74 3.21 -4.10 -6.68
C ALA A 74 3.11 -4.65 -8.10
N GLY A 75 4.24 -5.02 -8.69
CA GLY A 75 4.28 -5.60 -10.02
C GLY A 75 3.89 -4.64 -11.13
N ILE A 76 4.03 -3.35 -10.90
CA ILE A 76 3.71 -2.30 -11.87
C ILE A 76 5.02 -1.65 -12.30
N THR A 77 5.35 -1.74 -13.60
CA THR A 77 6.64 -1.27 -14.11
C THR A 77 6.46 -0.52 -15.43
N GLY A 78 7.52 0.18 -15.86
CA GLY A 78 7.58 0.83 -17.17
C GLY A 78 6.55 1.92 -17.36
N ASN A 79 5.98 1.97 -18.57
CA ASN A 79 4.98 2.98 -18.92
C ASN A 79 3.73 2.89 -18.04
N LEU A 80 3.33 1.69 -17.67
CA LEU A 80 2.18 1.51 -16.80
C LEU A 80 2.40 2.19 -15.44
N PHE A 81 3.60 2.05 -14.90
CA PHE A 81 3.97 2.70 -13.64
C PHE A 81 3.83 4.22 -13.75
N ASP A 82 4.37 4.81 -14.81
CA ASP A 82 4.31 6.25 -15.04
C ASP A 82 2.88 6.73 -15.19
N GLN A 83 2.06 5.99 -15.96
CA GLN A 83 0.66 6.32 -16.17
C GLN A 83 -0.16 6.26 -14.89
N VAL A 84 0.09 5.24 -14.06
CA VAL A 84 -0.60 5.09 -12.78
C VAL A 84 -0.25 6.25 -11.85
N LEU A 85 1.03 6.59 -11.73
CA LEU A 85 1.45 7.71 -10.88
C LEU A 85 0.84 9.03 -11.36
N TYR A 86 0.82 9.25 -12.67
CA TYR A 86 0.22 10.45 -13.25
C TYR A 86 -1.26 10.53 -12.90
N THR A 87 -1.98 9.42 -13.06
CA THR A 87 -3.41 9.35 -12.78
C THR A 87 -3.71 9.63 -11.31
N LEU A 88 -2.91 9.08 -10.41
CA LEU A 88 -3.07 9.32 -8.98
C LEU A 88 -2.91 10.80 -8.62
N ARG A 89 -1.99 11.49 -9.28
CA ARG A 89 -1.80 12.93 -9.07
C ARG A 89 -2.97 13.74 -9.63
N LYS A 90 -3.53 13.32 -10.76
CA LYS A 90 -4.61 14.05 -11.45
C LYS A 90 -5.98 13.83 -10.82
N ALA A 91 -6.18 12.73 -10.13
CA ALA A 91 -7.52 12.32 -9.67
C ALA A 91 -8.04 13.13 -8.48
N SER A 92 -7.32 14.12 -8.01
CA SER A 92 -7.70 14.93 -6.84
C SER A 92 -7.92 14.07 -5.59
N THR A 93 -7.21 12.95 -5.53
CA THR A 93 -7.26 12.02 -4.39
C THR A 93 -5.84 11.83 -3.86
N PRO A 94 -5.26 12.88 -3.25
CA PRO A 94 -3.88 12.77 -2.76
C PRO A 94 -3.77 11.68 -1.69
N VAL A 95 -2.72 10.88 -1.81
CA VAL A 95 -2.43 9.80 -0.87
C VAL A 95 -1.21 10.21 -0.05
N ASP A 96 -1.29 10.05 1.27
CA ASP A 96 -0.23 10.51 2.17
C ASP A 96 1.10 9.82 1.88
N TYR A 97 1.09 8.49 1.80
CA TYR A 97 2.30 7.71 1.55
C TYR A 97 2.10 6.78 0.36
N LYS A 98 3.08 6.75 -0.54
CA LYS A 98 3.11 5.81 -1.66
C LYS A 98 4.43 5.06 -1.62
N ALA A 99 4.38 3.75 -1.81
CA ALA A 99 5.56 2.88 -1.81
C ALA A 99 5.48 1.88 -2.95
N VAL A 100 6.63 1.32 -3.30
CA VAL A 100 6.74 0.27 -4.30
C VAL A 100 7.19 -1.01 -3.60
N LEU A 101 6.50 -2.12 -3.90
CA LEU A 101 6.92 -3.44 -3.40
C LEU A 101 8.23 -3.84 -4.10
N THR A 102 9.23 -4.20 -3.31
CA THR A 102 10.54 -4.64 -3.79
C THR A 102 10.94 -5.94 -3.12
N GLU A 103 12.00 -6.58 -3.62
CA GLU A 103 12.58 -7.75 -2.96
C GLU A 103 13.07 -7.41 -1.55
N HIS A 104 13.45 -6.16 -1.34
CA HIS A 104 13.94 -5.68 -0.04
C HIS A 104 12.83 -5.62 1.01
N ASN A 105 11.63 -5.15 0.63
CA ASN A 105 10.56 -4.91 1.61
C ASN A 105 9.41 -5.93 1.57
N GLN A 106 9.47 -6.91 0.69
CA GLN A 106 8.33 -7.84 0.52
C GLN A 106 8.03 -8.68 1.77
N ASN A 107 9.00 -8.85 2.64
CA ASN A 107 8.82 -9.60 3.90
C ASN A 107 8.44 -8.69 5.08
N TRP A 108 8.39 -7.39 4.87
CA TRP A 108 7.96 -6.45 5.90
C TRP A 108 6.44 -6.48 6.01
N ASN A 109 5.92 -6.18 7.20
CA ASN A 109 4.47 -5.97 7.34
C ASN A 109 4.12 -4.49 7.06
N CYS A 110 2.82 -4.19 7.08
CA CYS A 110 2.35 -2.84 6.77
C CYS A 110 2.89 -1.79 7.75
N MET A 111 2.95 -2.12 9.02
CA MET A 111 3.39 -1.16 10.04
C MET A 111 4.88 -0.85 9.90
N GLN A 112 5.70 -1.86 9.59
CA GLN A 112 7.13 -1.65 9.37
C GLN A 112 7.38 -0.71 8.19
N LEU A 113 6.67 -0.92 7.08
CA LEU A 113 6.79 -0.05 5.91
C LEU A 113 6.28 1.35 6.22
N TYR A 114 5.14 1.45 6.90
CA TYR A 114 4.56 2.73 7.30
C TYR A 114 5.55 3.57 8.12
N LYS A 115 6.17 2.95 9.12
CA LYS A 115 7.15 3.65 9.96
C LYS A 115 8.37 4.10 9.18
N GLU A 116 8.81 3.29 8.22
CA GLU A 116 9.96 3.66 7.38
C GLU A 116 9.62 4.85 6.48
N LEU A 117 8.43 4.86 5.89
CA LEU A 117 7.97 5.99 5.07
C LEU A 117 7.78 7.25 5.89
N GLU A 118 7.26 7.12 7.10
CA GLU A 118 7.09 8.24 8.02
C GLU A 118 8.45 8.85 8.37
N LYS A 119 9.43 8.00 8.64
CA LYS A 119 10.79 8.42 8.94
C LYS A 119 11.41 9.17 7.76
N GLU A 120 11.29 8.65 6.55
CA GLU A 120 11.79 9.29 5.34
C GLU A 120 11.11 10.64 5.11
N HIS A 121 9.79 10.69 5.27
CA HIS A 121 9.02 11.91 5.11
C HIS A 121 9.48 12.99 6.09
N ASN A 122 9.70 12.62 7.34
CA ASN A 122 10.15 13.56 8.37
C ASN A 122 11.58 14.05 8.13
N MET A 123 12.42 13.27 7.47
CA MET A 123 13.77 13.71 7.09
C MET A 123 13.74 14.79 6.02
N TYR A 124 12.83 14.68 5.06
CA TYR A 124 12.73 15.62 3.94
C TYR A 124 11.83 16.83 4.26
N HIS A 125 10.97 16.69 5.26
CA HIS A 125 10.02 17.75 5.66
C HIS A 125 10.03 17.92 7.17
N PRO A 126 11.20 18.28 7.75
CA PRO A 126 11.26 18.50 9.20
C PRO A 126 10.37 19.68 9.58
N SER A 127 9.51 19.46 10.53
CA SER A 127 8.63 20.52 11.03
C SER A 127 9.25 21.20 12.23
#